data_69b510310ddf29ac2a03bd2eb075cd34
#
_entry.id   69b510310ddf29ac2a03bd2eb075cd34
#
_cell.length_a   1.000
_cell.length_b   1.000
_cell.length_c   1.000
_cell.angle_alpha   90.00
_cell.angle_beta   90.00
_cell.angle_gamma   90.00
#
_symmetry.space_group_name_H-M   'P 1'
#
loop_
_entity.id
_entity.type
_entity.pdbx_description
1 polymer ?
#
loop_
_entity_poly.entity_id
_entity_poly.type
_entity_poly.pdbx_seq_one_letter_code
_entity_poly.pdbx_strand_id
1 'polypeptide(L)' 'MADDMSRVELGFDSGLIVITRLDAGEWAKLAAALDAGKGVVQIAAPDDTTYHIDVSKVGYVKHEGHVGRVGF' A
#
# COMPACT_ATOMS: atom_id res chain seq x y z
N MET A 1 11.86 -16.18 -2.22
CA MET A 1 11.69 -15.91 -2.32
C MET A 1 11.25 -14.91 -2.17
N ALA A 2 11.29 -14.53 -2.15
CA ALA A 2 11.18 -13.52 -1.96
C ALA A 2 10.26 -12.77 -2.43
N ASP A 3 9.48 -13.00 -2.94
CA ASP A 3 8.69 -12.30 -3.42
C ASP A 3 7.54 -12.18 -2.73
N ASP A 4 7.42 -11.93 -1.54
CA ASP A 4 6.29 -11.78 -0.79
C ASP A 4 5.73 -10.43 -0.98
N MET A 5 5.47 -10.00 -2.12
CA MET A 5 4.85 -8.75 -2.42
C MET A 5 3.35 -8.90 -2.42
N SER A 6 2.66 -7.90 -1.89
CA SER A 6 1.20 -7.86 -1.96
C SER A 6 0.78 -6.74 -2.88
N ARG A 7 -0.35 -6.88 -3.50
CA ARG A 7 -0.90 -5.83 -4.34
C ARG A 7 -1.73 -4.91 -3.46
N VAL A 8 -1.51 -3.63 -3.58
CA VAL A 8 -2.18 -2.65 -2.76
C VAL A 8 -2.80 -1.59 -3.65
N GLU A 9 -4.05 -1.29 -3.42
CA GLU A 9 -4.75 -0.25 -4.14
C GLU A 9 -5.16 0.82 -3.15
N LEU A 10 -4.81 2.06 -3.43
CA LEU A 10 -5.17 3.18 -2.58
C LEU A 10 -6.10 4.08 -3.33
N GLY A 11 -7.26 4.33 -2.79
CA GLY A 11 -8.18 5.27 -3.38
C GLY A 11 -8.18 6.54 -2.56
N PHE A 12 -7.99 7.67 -3.21
CA PHE A 12 -7.91 8.96 -2.54
C PHE A 12 -9.21 9.73 -2.67
N ASP A 13 -9.44 10.62 -1.75
CA ASP A 13 -10.68 11.42 -1.74
C ASP A 13 -10.90 12.17 -3.04
N SER A 14 -9.84 12.51 -3.73
CA SER A 14 -9.94 13.21 -4.99
C SER A 14 -10.43 12.33 -6.14
N GLY A 15 -10.46 11.02 -5.92
CA GLY A 15 -10.80 10.08 -6.98
C GLY A 15 -9.58 9.42 -7.60
N LEU A 16 -8.39 9.86 -7.24
CA LEU A 16 -7.18 9.25 -7.76
C LEU A 16 -7.03 7.85 -7.19
N ILE A 17 -6.61 6.92 -7.99
CA ILE A 17 -6.35 5.56 -7.55
C ILE A 17 -4.91 5.18 -7.87
N VAL A 18 -4.21 4.67 -6.90
CA VAL A 18 -2.83 4.22 -7.07
C VAL A 18 -2.77 2.73 -6.78
N ILE A 19 -2.20 1.97 -7.68
CA ILE A 19 -2.04 0.53 -7.51
C ILE A 19 -0.56 0.21 -7.56
N THR A 20 -0.07 -0.49 -6.56
CA THR A 20 1.33 -0.83 -6.51
C THR A 20 1.50 -2.16 -5.79
N ARG A 21 2.74 -2.61 -5.66
CA ARG A 21 3.05 -3.79 -4.88
C ARG A 21 4.00 -3.40 -3.79
N LEU A 22 3.83 -3.96 -2.63
CA LEU A 22 4.66 -3.64 -1.48
C LEU A 22 5.11 -4.92 -0.81
N ASP A 23 6.35 -4.94 -0.34
CA ASP A 23 6.79 -6.06 0.48
C ASP A 23 6.21 -5.88 1.89
N ALA A 24 6.41 -6.87 2.73
CA ALA A 24 5.81 -6.87 4.05
C ALA A 24 6.26 -5.67 4.90
N GLY A 25 7.52 -5.29 4.77
CA GLY A 25 8.02 -4.16 5.55
C GLY A 25 7.40 -2.84 5.11
N GLU A 26 7.25 -2.65 3.79
CA GLU A 26 6.65 -1.43 3.27
C GLU A 26 5.16 -1.39 3.59
N TRP A 27 4.49 -2.53 3.47
CA TRP A 27 3.08 -2.58 3.84
C TRP A 27 2.89 -2.24 5.33
N ALA A 28 3.78 -2.74 6.19
CA ALA A 28 3.68 -2.45 7.61
C ALA A 28 3.80 -0.95 7.90
N LYS A 29 4.67 -0.26 7.15
CA LYS A 29 4.82 1.18 7.32
C LYS A 29 3.54 1.89 6.92
N LEU A 30 2.96 1.49 5.80
CA LEU A 30 1.74 2.10 5.32
C LEU A 30 0.59 1.82 6.29
N ALA A 31 0.47 0.59 6.75
CA ALA A 31 -0.60 0.23 7.66
C ALA A 31 -0.53 1.03 8.96
N ALA A 32 0.67 1.21 9.48
CA ALA A 32 0.84 1.99 10.71
C ALA A 32 0.44 3.45 10.49
N ALA A 33 0.79 4.00 9.34
CA ALA A 33 0.44 5.38 9.04
C ALA A 33 -1.06 5.53 8.86
N LEU A 34 -1.70 4.56 8.20
CA LEU A 34 -3.14 4.60 8.03
C LEU A 34 -3.85 4.52 9.38
N ASP A 35 -3.30 3.73 10.28
CA ASP A 35 -3.89 3.59 11.59
C ASP A 35 -3.76 4.90 12.36
N ALA A 36 -2.71 5.66 12.16
CA ALA A 36 -2.55 6.94 12.79
C ALA A 36 -3.52 7.97 12.21
N GLY A 37 -3.89 7.80 10.95
CA GLY A 37 -4.89 8.65 10.32
C GLY A 37 -4.41 9.99 9.84
N LYS A 38 -3.14 10.29 9.96
CA LYS A 38 -2.62 11.58 9.51
C LYS A 38 -1.13 11.47 9.26
N GLY A 39 -0.61 12.43 8.56
CA GLY A 39 0.80 12.50 8.27
C GLY A 39 1.13 11.99 6.89
N VAL A 40 2.38 12.00 6.56
CA VAL A 40 2.85 11.55 5.26
C VAL A 40 3.76 10.36 5.47
N VAL A 41 3.53 9.30 4.73
CA VAL A 41 4.36 8.12 4.81
C VAL A 41 5.06 7.93 3.47
N GLN A 42 6.30 7.47 3.52
CA GLN A 42 7.04 7.13 2.31
C GLN A 42 7.08 5.62 2.20
N ILE A 43 6.70 5.11 1.06
CA ILE A 43 6.81 3.68 0.80
C ILE A 43 7.55 3.47 -0.52
N ALA A 44 8.33 2.43 -0.57
CA ALA A 44 9.11 2.10 -1.74
C ALA A 44 8.47 0.96 -2.50
N ALA A 45 8.28 1.14 -3.77
CA ALA A 45 7.78 0.11 -4.66
C ALA A 45 8.94 -0.60 -5.34
N PRO A 46 8.72 -1.78 -5.89
CA PRO A 46 9.81 -2.57 -6.44
C PRO A 46 10.52 -1.96 -7.63
N ASP A 47 9.91 -1.01 -8.31
CA ASP A 47 10.53 -0.43 -9.49
C ASP A 47 11.30 0.85 -9.17
N ASP A 48 11.77 0.96 -7.94
CA ASP A 48 12.52 2.12 -7.51
C ASP A 48 11.68 3.38 -7.38
N THR A 49 10.38 3.25 -7.37
CA THR A 49 9.51 4.39 -7.17
C THR A 49 9.26 4.55 -5.68
N THR A 50 9.32 5.75 -5.19
CA THR A 50 8.96 6.05 -3.82
C THR A 50 7.69 6.87 -3.83
N TYR A 51 6.71 6.44 -3.08
CA TYR A 51 5.48 7.18 -2.96
C TYR A 51 5.47 7.92 -1.64
N HIS A 52 5.08 9.17 -1.68
CA HIS A 52 4.88 9.96 -0.48
C HIS A 52 3.39 10.16 -0.37
N ILE A 53 2.78 9.51 0.59
CA ILE A 53 1.34 9.45 0.69
C ILE A 53 0.83 10.22 1.89
N ASP A 54 -0.07 11.16 1.65
CA ASP A 54 -0.73 11.88 2.73
C ASP A 54 -1.90 11.02 3.14
N VAL A 55 -1.77 10.30 4.24
CA VAL A 55 -2.78 9.33 4.65
C VAL A 55 -4.12 9.97 4.98
N SER A 56 -4.13 11.24 5.31
CA SER A 56 -5.39 11.92 5.61
C SER A 56 -6.28 12.07 4.39
N LYS A 57 -5.70 11.88 3.20
CA LYS A 57 -6.45 11.99 1.95
C LYS A 57 -6.86 10.64 1.39
N VAL A 58 -6.49 9.56 2.06
CA VAL A 58 -6.80 8.22 1.60
C VAL A 58 -8.22 7.87 2.00
N GLY A 59 -9.03 7.53 1.05
CA GLY A 59 -10.41 7.13 1.31
C GLY A 59 -10.55 5.65 1.56
N TYR A 60 -9.76 4.83 0.88
CA TYR A 60 -9.79 3.39 1.14
C TYR A 60 -8.47 2.75 0.73
N VAL A 61 -8.21 1.58 1.27
CA VAL A 61 -7.07 0.78 0.90
C VAL A 61 -7.54 -0.64 0.67
N LYS A 62 -7.15 -1.24 -0.45
CA LYS A 62 -7.45 -2.61 -0.71
C LYS A 62 -6.15 -3.36 -0.72
N HIS A 63 -5.94 -4.23 0.22
CA HIS A 63 -4.70 -4.98 0.36
C HIS A 63 -5.00 -6.42 -0.02
N GLU A 64 -4.49 -6.84 -1.16
CA GLU A 64 -4.70 -8.20 -1.61
C GLU A 64 -3.54 -9.01 -1.16
N GLY A 65 -3.78 -10.03 -0.45
CA GLY A 65 -2.72 -10.77 0.04
C GLY A 65 -2.11 -11.54 -0.99
N HIS A 66 -1.48 -12.60 -0.62
CA HIS A 66 -0.71 -13.29 -1.41
C HIS A 66 -1.49 -14.13 -2.18
N VAL A 67 -1.96 -13.82 -3.12
CA VAL A 67 -2.69 -14.53 -3.78
C VAL A 67 -2.38 -15.64 -4.35
N GLY A 68 -1.51 -15.98 -4.43
CA GLY A 68 -1.22 -17.09 -4.96
C GLY A 68 -2.05 -18.12 -4.68
N ARG A 69 -2.63 -18.27 -3.90
CA ARG A 69 -3.17 -19.29 -3.50
C ARG A 69 -4.40 -19.31 -3.62
N VAL A 70 -4.89 -19.44 -3.81
CA VAL A 70 -5.97 -19.43 -3.88
C VAL A 70 -6.63 -20.25 -3.62
N GLY A 71 -6.50 -20.80 -3.40
CA GLY A 71 -7.07 -21.54 -2.96
C GLY A 71 -8.36 -21.55 -3.10
N PHE A 72 -8.97 -21.39 -3.37
CA PHE A 72 -10.18 -21.50 -3.35
C PHE A 72 -10.63 -21.46 -4.57
#